data_b29f38fe3320d79003294b3a3e58313a
#
_entry.id   b29f38fe3320d79003294b3a3e58313a
#
_cell.length_a   1.000
_cell.length_b   1.000
_cell.length_c   1.000
_cell.angle_alpha   90.00
_cell.angle_beta   90.00
_cell.angle_gamma   90.00
#
_symmetry.space_group_name_H-M   'P 1'
#
loop_
_entity.id
_entity.type
_entity.pdbx_description
1 polymer ?
#
loop_
_entity_poly.entity_id
_entity_poly.type
_entity_poly.pdbx_seq_one_letter_code
_entity_poly.pdbx_strand_id
1 'polypeptide(L)'
;NEIDMVIDRGAFLSGQLGEVFEEIKTIKEICGNKAHLKVILETGELVTYDNVRKASYLAMLAGADFIKTSTGKVAPAATAPVVLVMLEAVRDYFALTGSRIGVKPAGGIRTTKDAIKQLVLVNETAGSEWLKPSLFRIGASALLNDLLMQRMKLRTGHYAGANYVTVD
;
A
#
# COMPACT_ATOMS: atom_id res chain seq x y z
N ASN A 1 8.25 12.43 9.09
CA ASN A 1 8.93 12.07 7.84
C ASN A 1 8.68 10.60 7.51
N GLU A 2 8.87 10.23 6.24
CA GLU A 2 8.63 8.86 5.75
C GLU A 2 9.65 8.55 4.64
N ILE A 3 10.19 7.34 4.65
CA ILE A 3 11.12 6.83 3.65
C ILE A 3 10.45 5.64 2.96
N ASP A 4 10.44 5.63 1.63
CA ASP A 4 10.00 4.50 0.82
C ASP A 4 11.23 3.73 0.33
N MET A 5 11.27 2.42 0.53
CA MET A 5 12.26 1.51 -0.07
C MET A 5 11.54 0.42 -0.88
N VAL A 6 12.22 -0.16 -1.84
CA VAL A 6 11.76 -1.34 -2.58
C VAL A 6 12.61 -2.54 -2.13
N ILE A 7 11.98 -3.68 -1.84
CA ILE A 7 12.74 -4.90 -1.50
C ILE A 7 13.59 -5.38 -2.68
N ASP A 8 14.69 -6.06 -2.41
CA ASP A 8 15.38 -6.84 -3.45
C ASP A 8 14.52 -8.05 -3.84
N ARG A 9 13.81 -7.90 -4.96
CA ARG A 9 12.90 -8.92 -5.49
C ARG A 9 13.67 -10.14 -6.03
N GLY A 10 14.88 -9.91 -6.56
CA GLY A 10 15.74 -10.98 -7.05
C GLY A 10 16.18 -11.89 -5.91
N ALA A 11 16.71 -11.31 -4.83
CA ALA A 11 17.08 -12.04 -3.62
C ALA A 11 15.87 -12.74 -3.00
N PHE A 12 14.71 -12.05 -2.89
CA PHE A 12 13.47 -12.64 -2.37
C PHE A 12 13.02 -13.88 -3.17
N LEU A 13 12.95 -13.77 -4.49
CA LEU A 13 12.51 -14.87 -5.37
C LEU A 13 13.52 -16.01 -5.45
N SER A 14 14.81 -15.72 -5.23
CA SER A 14 15.89 -16.72 -5.12
C SER A 14 15.93 -17.41 -3.74
N GLY A 15 15.05 -17.03 -2.82
CA GLY A 15 14.99 -17.63 -1.48
C GLY A 15 15.99 -17.03 -0.47
N GLN A 16 16.71 -15.96 -0.81
CA GLN A 16 17.65 -15.27 0.06
C GLN A 16 16.92 -14.34 1.06
N LEU A 17 15.94 -14.90 1.77
CA LEU A 17 15.04 -14.14 2.65
C LEU A 17 15.77 -13.42 3.79
N GLY A 18 16.87 -14.02 4.27
CA GLY A 18 17.69 -13.40 5.31
C GLY A 18 18.33 -12.10 4.85
N GLU A 19 18.82 -12.04 3.61
CA GLU A 19 19.41 -10.82 3.05
C GLU A 19 18.38 -9.70 2.93
N VAL A 20 17.19 -10.02 2.40
CA VAL A 20 16.09 -9.05 2.29
C VAL A 20 15.64 -8.55 3.67
N PHE A 21 15.59 -9.45 4.66
CA PHE A 21 15.26 -9.08 6.04
C PHE A 21 16.28 -8.10 6.64
N GLU A 22 17.57 -8.42 6.54
CA GLU A 22 18.64 -7.57 7.11
C GLU A 22 18.74 -6.22 6.39
N GLU A 23 18.47 -6.17 5.07
CA GLU A 23 18.39 -4.91 4.32
C GLU A 23 17.29 -4.00 4.88
N ILE A 24 16.06 -4.51 5.01
CA ILE A 24 14.92 -3.73 5.54
C ILE A 24 15.21 -3.28 6.98
N LYS A 25 15.70 -4.18 7.82
CA LYS A 25 16.03 -3.92 9.21
C LYS A 25 17.09 -2.84 9.35
N THR A 26 18.16 -2.91 8.56
CA THR A 26 19.23 -1.90 8.54
C THR A 26 18.69 -0.51 8.20
N ILE A 27 17.83 -0.41 7.17
CA ILE A 27 17.22 0.86 6.79
C ILE A 27 16.28 1.35 7.91
N LYS A 28 15.52 0.45 8.53
CA LYS A 28 14.66 0.83 9.68
C LYS A 28 15.48 1.36 10.86
N GLU A 29 16.60 0.75 11.18
CA GLU A 29 17.51 1.21 12.24
C GLU A 29 18.04 2.63 11.93
N ILE A 30 18.40 2.91 10.67
CA ILE A 30 18.84 4.25 10.23
C ILE A 30 17.70 5.27 10.35
N CYS A 31 16.46 4.89 10.03
CA CYS A 31 15.28 5.74 10.20
C CYS A 31 15.06 6.12 11.67
N GLY A 32 15.33 5.21 12.59
CA GLY A 32 15.14 5.37 14.02
C GLY A 32 13.74 5.91 14.34
N ASN A 33 13.67 6.94 15.18
CA ASN A 33 12.42 7.65 15.52
C ASN A 33 12.16 8.89 14.64
N LYS A 34 13.00 9.14 13.64
CA LYS A 34 12.92 10.35 12.80
C LYS A 34 12.02 10.18 11.58
N ALA A 35 11.86 8.95 11.11
CA ALA A 35 11.05 8.64 9.93
C ALA A 35 10.39 7.27 10.03
N HIS A 36 9.20 7.15 9.46
CA HIS A 36 8.56 5.86 9.20
C HIS A 36 9.17 5.21 7.97
N LEU A 37 9.33 3.89 8.02
CA LEU A 37 9.76 3.10 6.88
C LEU A 37 8.55 2.48 6.17
N LYS A 38 8.42 2.76 4.88
CA LYS A 38 7.44 2.14 4.00
C LYS A 38 8.14 1.21 3.02
N VAL A 39 7.83 -0.07 3.10
CA VAL A 39 8.44 -1.10 2.26
C VAL A 39 7.54 -1.41 1.07
N ILE A 40 8.04 -1.18 -0.14
CA ILE A 40 7.38 -1.49 -1.40
C ILE A 40 7.73 -2.93 -1.76
N LEU A 41 6.71 -3.77 -1.86
CA LEU A 41 6.87 -5.19 -2.16
C LEU A 41 7.03 -5.46 -3.67
N GLU A 42 6.57 -4.54 -4.52
CA GLU A 42 6.47 -4.68 -5.98
C GLU A 42 5.72 -5.96 -6.37
N THR A 43 4.50 -6.05 -5.88
CA THR A 43 3.67 -7.27 -5.90
C THR A 43 3.44 -7.87 -7.29
N GLY A 44 3.54 -7.06 -8.35
CA GLY A 44 3.44 -7.53 -9.73
C GLY A 44 4.56 -8.47 -10.16
N GLU A 45 5.70 -8.43 -9.46
CA GLU A 45 6.86 -9.32 -9.73
C GLU A 45 6.92 -10.54 -8.80
N LEU A 46 6.11 -10.59 -7.74
CA LEU A 46 6.14 -11.67 -6.76
C LEU A 46 5.44 -12.95 -7.21
N VAL A 47 4.78 -12.95 -8.35
CA VAL A 47 4.19 -14.09 -9.07
C VAL A 47 2.98 -14.72 -8.37
N THR A 48 3.04 -15.00 -7.07
CA THR A 48 1.98 -15.69 -6.32
C THR A 48 1.50 -14.91 -5.11
N TYR A 49 0.26 -15.16 -4.68
CA TYR A 49 -0.28 -14.57 -3.45
C TYR A 49 0.46 -15.04 -2.19
N ASP A 50 0.99 -16.26 -2.20
CA ASP A 50 1.84 -16.77 -1.11
C ASP A 50 3.11 -15.95 -0.97
N ASN A 51 3.74 -15.58 -2.08
CA ASN A 51 4.90 -14.69 -2.08
C ASN A 51 4.54 -13.28 -1.60
N VAL A 52 3.39 -12.74 -2.00
CA VAL A 52 2.90 -11.45 -1.49
C VAL A 52 2.71 -11.50 0.03
N ARG A 53 2.07 -12.57 0.54
CA ARG A 53 1.90 -12.77 1.98
C ARG A 53 3.24 -12.91 2.69
N LYS A 54 4.14 -13.73 2.16
CA LYS A 54 5.49 -13.95 2.71
C LYS A 54 6.31 -12.66 2.76
N ALA A 55 6.33 -11.88 1.67
CA ALA A 55 7.02 -10.59 1.61
C ALA A 55 6.40 -9.57 2.58
N SER A 56 5.07 -9.57 2.76
CA SER A 56 4.38 -8.73 3.74
C SER A 56 4.86 -9.05 5.16
N TYR A 57 4.88 -10.32 5.55
CA TYR A 57 5.38 -10.73 6.87
C TYR A 57 6.86 -10.41 7.05
N LEU A 58 7.68 -10.68 6.05
CA LEU A 58 9.11 -10.38 6.09
C LEU A 58 9.35 -8.90 6.37
N ALA A 59 8.66 -8.01 5.65
CA ALA A 59 8.78 -6.58 5.83
C ALA A 59 8.32 -6.13 7.24
N MET A 60 7.19 -6.64 7.71
CA MET A 60 6.66 -6.30 9.04
C MET A 60 7.58 -6.78 10.16
N LEU A 61 8.10 -8.01 10.06
CA LEU A 61 9.04 -8.57 11.03
C LEU A 61 10.37 -7.81 11.06
N ALA A 62 10.81 -7.27 9.91
CA ALA A 62 12.01 -6.45 9.81
C ALA A 62 11.80 -4.99 10.29
N GLY A 63 10.58 -4.63 10.73
CA GLY A 63 10.26 -3.35 11.34
C GLY A 63 9.62 -2.30 10.44
N ALA A 64 9.08 -2.68 9.29
CA ALA A 64 8.32 -1.76 8.44
C ALA A 64 7.12 -1.17 9.18
N ASP A 65 6.92 0.15 9.06
CA ASP A 65 5.71 0.84 9.57
C ASP A 65 4.56 0.76 8.55
N PHE A 66 4.89 0.63 7.27
CA PHE A 66 3.96 0.46 6.16
C PHE A 66 4.45 -0.59 5.17
N ILE A 67 3.52 -1.32 4.59
CA ILE A 67 3.76 -2.10 3.37
C ILE A 67 2.98 -1.49 2.20
N LYS A 68 3.59 -1.47 1.03
CA LYS A 68 3.03 -0.86 -0.19
C LYS A 68 3.08 -1.85 -1.34
N THR A 69 2.04 -1.88 -2.18
CA THR A 69 1.95 -2.83 -3.28
C THR A 69 3.06 -2.64 -4.30
N SER A 70 3.19 -1.43 -4.86
CA SER A 70 4.09 -1.22 -6.00
C SER A 70 4.64 0.20 -6.10
N THR A 71 5.68 0.35 -6.94
CA THR A 71 6.20 1.65 -7.36
C THR A 71 5.24 2.38 -8.31
N GLY A 72 4.29 1.66 -8.91
CA GLY A 72 3.43 2.14 -9.99
C GLY A 72 4.02 1.96 -11.39
N LYS A 73 5.21 1.34 -11.51
CA LYS A 73 5.90 1.10 -12.79
C LYS A 73 5.65 -0.29 -13.36
N VAL A 74 5.33 -1.25 -12.50
CA VAL A 74 5.08 -2.64 -12.88
C VAL A 74 3.59 -2.98 -12.71
N ALA A 75 3.04 -3.69 -13.67
CA ALA A 75 1.66 -4.19 -13.63
C ALA A 75 1.67 -5.74 -13.61
N PRO A 76 0.69 -6.37 -12.96
CA PRO A 76 -0.39 -5.80 -12.17
C PRO A 76 0.10 -5.23 -10.82
N ALA A 77 -0.60 -4.25 -10.26
CA ALA A 77 -0.18 -3.61 -9.02
C ALA A 77 -1.21 -3.78 -7.89
N ALA A 78 -2.01 -2.75 -7.56
CA ALA A 78 -2.98 -2.78 -6.47
C ALA A 78 -4.31 -3.45 -6.87
N THR A 79 -4.28 -4.70 -7.32
CA THR A 79 -5.50 -5.48 -7.55
C THR A 79 -6.19 -5.82 -6.22
N ALA A 80 -7.52 -5.98 -6.23
CA ALA A 80 -8.26 -6.30 -5.01
C ALA A 80 -7.75 -7.60 -4.32
N PRO A 81 -7.45 -8.69 -5.03
CA PRO A 81 -6.89 -9.88 -4.38
C PRO A 81 -5.52 -9.65 -3.73
N VAL A 82 -4.64 -8.90 -4.38
CA VAL A 82 -3.31 -8.57 -3.81
C VAL A 82 -3.47 -7.75 -2.53
N VAL A 83 -4.32 -6.71 -2.57
CA VAL A 83 -4.57 -5.85 -1.40
C VAL A 83 -5.24 -6.65 -0.29
N LEU A 84 -6.16 -7.58 -0.61
CA LEU A 84 -6.77 -8.46 0.37
C LEU A 84 -5.72 -9.28 1.11
N VAL A 85 -4.81 -9.94 0.41
CA VAL A 85 -3.73 -10.74 1.01
C VAL A 85 -2.85 -9.88 1.94
N MET A 86 -2.53 -8.65 1.54
CA MET A 86 -1.75 -7.73 2.38
C MET A 86 -2.53 -7.29 3.62
N LEU A 87 -3.83 -7.01 3.50
CA LEU A 87 -4.69 -6.64 4.63
C LEU A 87 -4.87 -7.81 5.60
N GLU A 88 -5.03 -9.03 5.11
CA GLU A 88 -5.05 -10.22 5.95
C GLU A 88 -3.72 -10.40 6.70
N ALA A 89 -2.58 -10.17 6.01
CA ALA A 89 -1.28 -10.26 6.65
C ALA A 89 -1.13 -9.23 7.79
N VAL A 90 -1.53 -7.97 7.61
CA VAL A 90 -1.45 -6.95 8.68
C VAL A 90 -2.43 -7.20 9.81
N ARG A 91 -3.64 -7.71 9.51
CA ARG A 91 -4.63 -8.12 10.52
C ARG A 91 -4.07 -9.24 11.39
N ASP A 92 -3.55 -10.29 10.77
CA ASP A 92 -3.03 -11.45 11.47
C ASP A 92 -1.75 -11.09 12.27
N TYR A 93 -0.90 -10.23 11.71
CA TYR A 93 0.27 -9.70 12.41
C TYR A 93 -0.13 -8.88 13.65
N PHE A 94 -1.14 -8.03 13.52
CA PHE A 94 -1.68 -7.28 14.66
C PHE A 94 -2.25 -8.21 15.74
N ALA A 95 -2.99 -9.25 15.34
CA ALA A 95 -3.54 -10.21 16.29
C ALA A 95 -2.43 -10.96 17.07
N LEU A 96 -1.28 -11.20 16.45
CA LEU A 96 -0.15 -11.90 17.06
C LEU A 96 0.73 -10.98 17.92
N THR A 97 0.92 -9.72 17.51
CA THR A 97 1.95 -8.84 18.09
C THR A 97 1.39 -7.60 18.80
N GLY A 98 0.14 -7.24 18.54
CA GLY A 98 -0.44 -5.96 18.96
C GLY A 98 0.04 -4.75 18.14
N SER A 99 0.96 -4.93 17.20
CA SER A 99 1.53 -3.85 16.38
C SER A 99 0.71 -3.59 15.13
N ARG A 100 0.30 -2.34 14.92
CA ARG A 100 -0.45 -1.93 13.72
C ARG A 100 0.49 -1.47 12.62
N ILE A 101 0.42 -2.13 11.50
CA ILE A 101 1.18 -1.79 10.28
C ILE A 101 0.24 -1.17 9.26
N GLY A 102 0.67 -0.09 8.62
CA GLY A 102 -0.10 0.56 7.58
C GLY A 102 -0.01 -0.14 6.23
N VAL A 103 -1.05 0.03 5.40
CA VAL A 103 -1.08 -0.49 4.02
C VAL A 103 -1.28 0.65 3.04
N LYS A 104 -0.49 0.66 1.95
CA LYS A 104 -0.63 1.61 0.85
C LYS A 104 -0.79 0.89 -0.49
N PRO A 105 -2.02 0.60 -0.93
CA PRO A 105 -2.24 0.19 -2.32
C PRO A 105 -1.84 1.33 -3.27
N ALA A 106 -1.04 1.01 -4.26
CA ALA A 106 -0.54 1.93 -5.28
C ALA A 106 -0.47 1.24 -6.64
N GLY A 107 -0.83 1.99 -7.69
CA GLY A 107 -0.88 1.52 -9.07
C GLY A 107 -2.24 0.95 -9.48
N GLY A 108 -2.82 1.50 -10.55
CA GLY A 108 -4.08 1.06 -11.13
C GLY A 108 -5.35 1.66 -10.51
N ILE A 109 -5.27 2.40 -9.41
CA ILE A 109 -6.41 3.06 -8.76
C ILE A 109 -6.56 4.46 -9.37
N ARG A 110 -7.58 4.67 -10.18
CA ARG A 110 -7.72 5.90 -10.99
C ARG A 110 -9.00 6.67 -10.71
N THR A 111 -10.04 6.01 -10.24
CA THR A 111 -11.37 6.60 -10.04
C THR A 111 -11.78 6.58 -8.59
N THR A 112 -12.68 7.48 -8.22
CA THR A 112 -13.34 7.50 -6.91
C THR A 112 -14.00 6.16 -6.58
N LYS A 113 -14.60 5.51 -7.59
CA LYS A 113 -15.19 4.17 -7.44
C LYS A 113 -14.14 3.12 -7.05
N ASP A 114 -12.94 3.17 -7.65
CA ASP A 114 -11.85 2.25 -7.30
C ASP A 114 -11.37 2.51 -5.87
N ALA A 115 -11.26 3.79 -5.47
CA ALA A 115 -10.89 4.14 -4.10
C ALA A 115 -11.92 3.63 -3.07
N ILE A 116 -13.22 3.78 -3.34
CA ILE A 116 -14.29 3.27 -2.48
C ILE A 116 -14.18 1.75 -2.32
N LYS A 117 -13.91 1.00 -3.40
CA LYS A 117 -13.68 -0.45 -3.30
C LYS A 117 -12.52 -0.79 -2.36
N GLN A 118 -11.43 -0.03 -2.41
CA GLN A 118 -10.31 -0.23 -1.49
C GLN A 118 -10.71 0.08 -0.04
N LEU A 119 -11.48 1.14 0.21
CA LEU A 119 -11.96 1.47 1.57
C LEU A 119 -12.88 0.39 2.12
N VAL A 120 -13.79 -0.16 1.30
CA VAL A 120 -14.64 -1.29 1.69
C VAL A 120 -13.79 -2.51 2.04
N LEU A 121 -12.81 -2.84 1.19
CA LEU A 121 -11.91 -3.97 1.41
C LEU A 121 -11.14 -3.83 2.73
N VAL A 122 -10.65 -2.63 3.05
CA VAL A 122 -9.98 -2.35 4.33
C VAL A 122 -10.93 -2.56 5.51
N ASN A 123 -12.14 -1.97 5.43
CA ASN A 123 -13.13 -2.06 6.51
C ASN A 123 -13.50 -3.51 6.82
N GLU A 124 -13.77 -4.30 5.77
CA GLU A 124 -14.24 -5.69 5.92
C GLU A 124 -13.10 -6.65 6.34
N THR A 125 -11.83 -6.32 6.03
CA THR A 125 -10.71 -7.24 6.29
C THR A 125 -9.92 -6.88 7.54
N ALA A 126 -9.51 -5.61 7.68
CA ALA A 126 -8.68 -5.14 8.78
C ALA A 126 -9.48 -4.37 9.86
N GLY A 127 -10.69 -3.93 9.53
CA GLY A 127 -11.55 -3.19 10.42
C GLY A 127 -11.46 -1.67 10.23
N SER A 128 -12.47 -0.96 10.76
CA SER A 128 -12.60 0.50 10.66
C SER A 128 -11.41 1.26 11.26
N GLU A 129 -10.70 0.66 12.21
CA GLU A 129 -9.50 1.23 12.83
C GLU A 129 -8.37 1.51 11.83
N TRP A 130 -8.36 0.82 10.69
CA TRP A 130 -7.42 1.08 9.62
C TRP A 130 -7.84 2.22 8.68
N LEU A 131 -9.09 2.68 8.73
CA LEU A 131 -9.61 3.75 7.86
C LEU A 131 -9.14 5.15 8.32
N LYS A 132 -7.84 5.31 8.51
CA LYS A 132 -7.21 6.59 8.87
C LYS A 132 -5.86 6.75 8.15
N PRO A 133 -5.44 7.99 7.84
CA PRO A 133 -4.21 8.23 7.07
C PRO A 133 -2.93 7.69 7.72
N SER A 134 -2.94 7.46 9.02
CA SER A 134 -1.81 6.84 9.73
C SER A 134 -1.66 5.35 9.47
N LEU A 135 -2.69 4.66 8.93
CA LEU A 135 -2.67 3.21 8.68
C LEU A 135 -3.11 2.83 7.26
N PHE A 136 -3.81 3.72 6.55
CA PHE A 136 -4.24 3.43 5.18
C PHE A 136 -4.06 4.66 4.28
N ARG A 137 -3.44 4.45 3.12
CA ARG A 137 -3.26 5.49 2.10
C ARG A 137 -3.38 4.86 0.72
N ILE A 138 -3.79 5.66 -0.25
CA ILE A 138 -3.86 5.25 -1.66
C ILE A 138 -2.78 6.00 -2.43
N GLY A 139 -1.95 5.27 -3.18
CA GLY A 139 -0.96 5.82 -4.07
C GLY A 139 -1.55 5.94 -5.49
N ALA A 140 -1.90 7.16 -5.90
CA ALA A 140 -2.51 7.41 -7.19
C ALA A 140 -2.20 8.84 -7.67
N SER A 141 -2.08 9.03 -8.99
CA SER A 141 -1.91 10.34 -9.61
C SER A 141 -3.25 10.93 -10.08
N ALA A 142 -4.05 10.17 -10.82
CA ALA A 142 -5.30 10.65 -11.43
C ALA A 142 -6.51 10.67 -10.47
N LEU A 143 -6.47 9.93 -9.38
CA LEU A 143 -7.61 9.76 -8.47
C LEU A 143 -8.09 11.06 -7.85
N LEU A 144 -7.18 11.96 -7.46
CA LEU A 144 -7.56 13.22 -6.83
C LEU A 144 -8.39 14.08 -7.78
N ASN A 145 -8.02 14.13 -9.05
CA ASN A 145 -8.78 14.86 -10.07
C ASN A 145 -10.20 14.28 -10.21
N ASP A 146 -10.32 12.96 -10.34
CA ASP A 146 -11.64 12.31 -10.42
C ASP A 146 -12.49 12.59 -9.17
N LEU A 147 -11.90 12.49 -7.98
CA LEU A 147 -12.60 12.78 -6.72
C LEU A 147 -13.12 14.22 -6.65
N LEU A 148 -12.30 15.19 -7.08
CA LEU A 148 -12.69 16.59 -7.09
C LEU A 148 -13.82 16.85 -8.11
N MET A 149 -13.78 16.21 -9.27
CA MET A 149 -14.85 16.26 -10.28
C MET A 149 -16.15 15.65 -9.74
N GLN A 150 -16.11 14.50 -9.07
CA GLN A 150 -17.30 13.89 -8.45
C GLN A 150 -17.89 14.79 -7.36
N ARG A 151 -17.05 15.38 -6.52
CA ARG A 151 -17.51 16.34 -5.50
C ARG A 151 -18.15 17.58 -6.13
N MET A 152 -17.61 18.07 -7.22
CA MET A 152 -18.17 19.22 -7.95
C MET A 152 -19.55 18.88 -8.50
N LYS A 153 -19.70 17.70 -9.14
CA LYS A 153 -20.99 17.23 -9.62
C LYS A 153 -22.04 17.14 -8.50
N LEU A 154 -21.67 16.62 -7.35
CA LEU A 154 -22.57 16.53 -6.19
C LEU A 154 -23.02 17.91 -5.69
N ARG A 155 -22.17 18.94 -5.82
CA ARG A 155 -22.48 20.32 -5.38
C ARG A 155 -23.29 21.10 -6.39
N THR A 156 -23.03 20.93 -7.68
CA THR A 156 -23.56 21.80 -8.76
C THR A 156 -24.55 21.12 -9.68
N GLY A 157 -24.67 19.79 -9.62
CA GLY A 157 -25.45 18.97 -10.53
C GLY A 157 -24.76 18.70 -11.88
N HIS A 158 -23.62 19.34 -12.17
CA HIS A 158 -22.94 19.26 -13.46
C HIS A 158 -21.48 18.77 -13.31
N TYR A 159 -21.00 18.03 -14.32
CA TYR A 159 -19.57 17.72 -14.42
C TYR A 159 -18.83 18.93 -15.01
N ALA A 160 -17.68 19.25 -14.42
CA ALA A 160 -16.69 20.12 -15.06
C ALA A 160 -15.97 19.37 -16.20
N GLY A 161 -15.35 20.12 -17.11
CA GLY A 161 -14.46 19.55 -18.12
C GLY A 161 -13.29 18.79 -17.46
N ALA A 162 -12.77 17.76 -18.14
CA ALA A 162 -11.70 16.90 -17.62
C ALA A 162 -10.43 17.68 -17.19
N ASN A 163 -10.20 18.85 -17.75
CA ASN A 163 -9.05 19.70 -17.47
C ASN A 163 -9.36 20.84 -16.45
N TYR A 164 -10.53 20.81 -15.83
CA TYR A 164 -10.93 21.88 -14.89
C TYR A 164 -10.17 21.81 -13.56
N VAL A 165 -9.82 20.62 -13.15
CA VAL A 165 -8.98 20.37 -11.98
C VAL A 165 -7.77 19.57 -12.48
N THR A 166 -6.68 20.25 -12.80
CA THR A 166 -5.41 19.61 -13.11
C THR A 166 -4.57 19.57 -11.84
N VAL A 167 -4.09 18.37 -11.52
CA VAL A 167 -3.04 18.16 -10.52
C VAL A 167 -1.85 17.66 -11.33
N ASP A 168 -0.93 18.55 -11.63
CA ASP A 168 0.33 18.23 -12.29
C ASP A 168 1.26 17.45 -11.35
#